data_74d074c528fa455f8053bbacdfcd66cc
#
_entry.id   74d074c528fa455f8053bbacdfcd66cc
#
_cell.length_a   1.000
_cell.length_b   1.000
_cell.length_c   1.000
_cell.angle_alpha   90.00
_cell.angle_beta   90.00
_cell.angle_gamma   90.00
#
_symmetry.space_group_name_H-M   'P 1'
#
loop_
_entity.id
_entity.type
_entity.pdbx_description
1 polymer ?
#
loop_
_entity_poly.entity_id
_entity_poly.type
_entity_poly.pdbx_seq_one_letter_code
_entity_poly.pdbx_strand_id
1 'polypeptide(L)'
;HKPSRWNIKEGATRSGKTWLDYYIIPKRIRAIEGLPGHVLLIGNTKSTLERNVLEPMRELYGPDLVGGVRPDNTVKLFGRNCYAIGADKESQVTKIQGASVAYCYGDEVVTWNKKVFDMLKSRLDKPYSCFDGTCNPDNKNHWFLKFLESGADIFRQKYMIEDNPFL
;
A
#
# COMPACT_ATOMS: atom_id res chain seq x y z
N HIS A 1 16.01 8.33 10.44
CA HIS A 1 16.26 7.17 9.58
C HIS A 1 15.34 7.14 8.36
N LYS A 2 15.95 7.16 7.18
CA LYS A 2 15.20 7.14 5.92
C LYS A 2 14.76 5.69 5.60
N PRO A 3 13.48 5.44 5.34
CA PRO A 3 13.04 4.11 4.93
C PRO A 3 13.60 3.73 3.55
N SER A 4 13.63 2.44 3.26
CA SER A 4 13.88 1.97 1.89
C SER A 4 12.76 2.44 0.97
N ARG A 5 13.03 2.47 -0.33
CA ARG A 5 11.99 2.82 -1.32
C ARG A 5 10.82 1.84 -1.23
N TRP A 6 11.13 0.56 -1.09
CA TRP A 6 10.14 -0.52 -1.02
C TRP A 6 10.27 -1.23 0.32
N ASN A 7 9.20 -1.27 1.08
CA ASN A 7 9.15 -1.93 2.38
C ASN A 7 8.07 -2.99 2.32
N ILE A 8 8.47 -4.26 2.27
CA ILE A 8 7.56 -5.37 1.99
C ILE A 8 7.50 -6.31 3.20
N LYS A 9 6.28 -6.55 3.67
CA LYS A 9 6.00 -7.52 4.72
C LYS A 9 5.47 -8.79 4.10
N GLU A 10 6.20 -9.87 4.26
CA GLU A 10 5.86 -11.19 3.75
C GLU A 10 5.35 -12.06 4.89
N GLY A 11 4.27 -12.78 4.66
CA GLY A 11 3.74 -13.69 5.67
C GLY A 11 2.40 -14.24 5.27
N ALA A 12 2.02 -15.34 5.91
CA ALA A 12 0.71 -15.94 5.71
C ALA A 12 -0.39 -15.00 6.22
N THR A 13 -1.59 -15.22 5.73
CA THR A 13 -2.78 -14.57 6.27
C THR A 13 -2.81 -14.79 7.79
N ARG A 14 -3.18 -13.76 8.55
CA ARG A 14 -3.25 -13.78 10.01
C ARG A 14 -1.90 -13.79 10.73
N SER A 15 -0.80 -13.51 10.03
CA SER A 15 0.52 -13.41 10.65
C SER A 15 0.74 -12.09 11.42
N GLY A 16 -0.19 -11.13 11.30
CA GLY A 16 -0.07 -9.83 11.96
C GLY A 16 0.60 -8.76 11.11
N LYS A 17 0.98 -9.07 9.87
CA LYS A 17 1.70 -8.14 8.99
C LYS A 17 0.91 -6.86 8.69
N THR A 18 -0.42 -6.96 8.55
CA THR A 18 -1.30 -5.82 8.26
C THR A 18 -1.54 -4.96 9.50
N TRP A 19 -1.50 -5.56 10.69
CA TRP A 19 -1.70 -4.83 11.94
C TRP A 19 -0.72 -3.68 12.11
N LEU A 20 0.56 -3.92 11.83
CA LEU A 20 1.58 -2.89 11.93
C LEU A 20 1.38 -1.76 10.92
N ASP A 21 0.78 -2.08 9.78
CA ASP A 21 0.56 -1.10 8.71
C ASP A 21 -0.46 -0.04 9.11
N TYR A 22 -1.38 -0.34 10.03
CA TYR A 22 -2.30 0.66 10.55
C TYR A 22 -1.59 1.79 11.30
N TYR A 23 -0.37 1.54 11.77
CA TYR A 23 0.46 2.55 12.43
C TYR A 23 1.46 3.18 11.44
N ILE A 24 1.93 2.41 10.47
CA ILE A 24 2.91 2.86 9.49
C ILE A 24 2.29 3.84 8.51
N ILE A 25 1.08 3.57 8.02
CA ILE A 25 0.41 4.41 7.03
C ILE A 25 0.29 5.88 7.49
N PRO A 26 -0.26 6.18 8.67
CA PRO A 26 -0.32 7.57 9.13
C PRO A 26 1.08 8.19 9.31
N LYS A 27 2.04 7.44 9.76
CA LYS A 27 3.42 7.91 9.91
C LYS A 27 4.02 8.33 8.56
N ARG A 28 3.82 7.51 7.51
CA ARG A 28 4.30 7.81 6.16
C ARG A 28 3.60 9.03 5.56
N ILE A 29 2.29 9.13 5.72
CA ILE A 29 1.51 10.26 5.21
C ILE A 29 1.97 11.55 5.89
N ARG A 30 2.19 11.52 7.19
CA ARG A 30 2.67 12.68 7.93
C ARG A 30 4.08 13.09 7.51
N ALA A 31 4.95 12.11 7.20
CA ALA A 31 6.32 12.38 6.80
C ALA A 31 6.43 13.13 5.47
N ILE A 32 5.40 13.06 4.62
CA ILE A 32 5.37 13.74 3.33
C ILE A 32 4.41 14.92 3.30
N GLU A 33 3.98 15.42 4.46
CA GLU A 33 3.08 16.55 4.56
C GLU A 33 3.66 17.77 3.85
N GLY A 34 2.85 18.38 2.98
CA GLY A 34 3.27 19.54 2.19
C GLY A 34 4.13 19.21 0.97
N LEU A 35 4.55 17.96 0.79
CA LEU A 35 5.35 17.55 -0.36
C LEU A 35 4.47 17.13 -1.53
N PRO A 36 4.87 17.43 -2.77
CA PRO A 36 4.07 17.09 -3.96
C PRO A 36 4.06 15.59 -4.23
N GLY A 37 3.00 15.14 -4.90
CA GLY A 37 2.81 13.77 -5.33
C GLY A 37 1.57 13.16 -4.74
N HIS A 38 1.04 12.13 -5.42
CA HIS A 38 -0.15 11.43 -4.97
C HIS A 38 0.16 10.45 -3.85
N VAL A 39 -0.84 10.23 -3.00
CA VAL A 39 -0.84 9.14 -2.02
C VAL A 39 -1.87 8.12 -2.48
N LEU A 40 -1.44 6.88 -2.67
CA LEU A 40 -2.28 5.81 -3.17
C LEU A 40 -2.38 4.69 -2.14
N LEU A 41 -3.60 4.16 -1.97
CA LEU A 41 -3.80 2.89 -1.29
C LEU A 41 -4.37 1.93 -2.33
N ILE A 42 -3.72 0.81 -2.54
CA ILE A 42 -4.07 -0.15 -3.60
C ILE A 42 -4.27 -1.53 -2.99
N GLY A 43 -5.41 -2.15 -3.28
CA GLY A 43 -5.68 -3.54 -2.94
C GLY A 43 -6.01 -4.34 -4.19
N ASN A 44 -6.22 -5.64 -4.05
CA ASN A 44 -6.64 -6.47 -5.17
C ASN A 44 -7.91 -5.90 -5.82
N THR A 45 -8.90 -5.59 -4.98
CA THR A 45 -10.10 -4.84 -5.40
C THR A 45 -10.29 -3.67 -4.43
N LYS A 46 -11.07 -2.68 -4.84
CA LYS A 46 -11.46 -1.57 -3.97
C LYS A 46 -12.18 -2.10 -2.72
N SER A 47 -13.00 -3.12 -2.90
CA SER A 47 -13.77 -3.76 -1.83
C SER A 47 -12.88 -4.44 -0.79
N THR A 48 -11.87 -5.20 -1.23
CA THR A 48 -10.93 -5.84 -0.32
C THR A 48 -10.05 -4.83 0.40
N LEU A 49 -9.67 -3.75 -0.27
CA LEU A 49 -8.91 -2.66 0.35
C LEU A 49 -9.72 -2.01 1.47
N GLU A 50 -10.99 -1.73 1.24
CA GLU A 50 -11.87 -1.15 2.26
C GLU A 50 -11.98 -2.08 3.46
N ARG A 51 -12.25 -3.36 3.24
CA ARG A 51 -12.43 -4.33 4.31
C ARG A 51 -11.17 -4.60 5.11
N ASN A 52 -10.02 -4.71 4.43
CA ASN A 52 -8.78 -5.13 5.08
C ASN A 52 -7.95 -3.99 5.65
N VAL A 53 -8.11 -2.79 5.13
CA VAL A 53 -7.24 -1.66 5.47
C VAL A 53 -8.02 -0.46 5.99
N LEU A 54 -8.94 0.07 5.20
CA LEU A 54 -9.59 1.35 5.53
C LEU A 54 -10.57 1.22 6.69
N GLU A 55 -11.42 0.20 6.68
CA GLU A 55 -12.39 -0.01 7.74
C GLU A 55 -11.72 -0.26 9.10
N PRO A 56 -10.73 -1.16 9.20
CA PRO A 56 -10.01 -1.32 10.47
C PRO A 56 -9.28 -0.05 10.93
N MET A 57 -8.70 0.72 10.03
CA MET A 57 -8.08 2.00 10.41
C MET A 57 -9.12 3.00 10.89
N ARG A 58 -10.29 3.01 10.26
CA ARG A 58 -11.38 3.91 10.67
C ARG A 58 -11.89 3.56 12.06
N GLU A 59 -11.98 2.28 12.39
CA GLU A 59 -12.32 1.84 13.73
C GLU A 59 -11.28 2.27 14.76
N LEU A 60 -10.01 2.24 14.37
CA LEU A 60 -8.91 2.59 15.25
C LEU A 60 -8.78 4.10 15.48
N TYR A 61 -8.91 4.90 14.43
CA TYR A 61 -8.63 6.35 14.46
C TYR A 61 -9.86 7.23 14.39
N GLY A 62 -11.00 6.69 14.01
CA GLY A 62 -12.24 7.45 13.84
C GLY A 62 -12.43 8.02 12.45
N PRO A 63 -13.70 8.41 12.11
CA PRO A 63 -14.05 8.87 10.77
C PRO A 63 -13.50 10.25 10.41
N ASP A 64 -13.08 11.04 11.38
CA ASP A 64 -12.47 12.34 11.11
C ASP A 64 -11.06 12.21 10.55
N LEU A 65 -10.32 11.18 10.99
CA LEU A 65 -8.96 10.94 10.52
C LEU A 65 -8.91 9.96 9.35
N VAL A 66 -9.87 9.05 9.27
CA VAL A 66 -9.98 8.08 8.18
C VAL A 66 -11.37 8.21 7.58
N GLY A 67 -11.49 8.97 6.51
CA GLY A 67 -12.77 9.23 5.86
C GLY A 67 -13.30 8.04 5.07
N GLY A 68 -14.49 8.20 4.51
CA GLY A 68 -15.06 7.22 3.59
C GLY A 68 -14.54 7.43 2.17
N VAL A 69 -14.51 6.35 1.39
CA VAL A 69 -14.12 6.44 -0.02
C VAL A 69 -15.26 7.07 -0.82
N ARG A 70 -14.94 8.15 -1.54
CA ARG A 70 -15.91 8.87 -2.37
C ARG A 70 -16.08 8.17 -3.73
N PRO A 71 -17.15 8.50 -4.49
CA PRO A 71 -17.37 7.89 -5.81
C PRO A 71 -16.22 8.08 -6.81
N ASP A 72 -15.42 9.14 -6.66
CA ASP A 72 -14.25 9.40 -7.50
C ASP A 72 -12.99 8.66 -7.02
N ASN A 73 -13.13 7.74 -6.09
CA ASN A 73 -12.06 6.94 -5.47
C ASN A 73 -11.11 7.75 -4.57
N THR A 74 -11.44 8.98 -4.23
CA THR A 74 -10.66 9.74 -3.25
C THR A 74 -11.11 9.39 -1.83
N VAL A 75 -10.17 9.49 -0.91
CA VAL A 75 -10.41 9.31 0.52
C VAL A 75 -9.49 10.24 1.28
N LYS A 76 -10.03 10.92 2.28
CA LYS A 76 -9.23 11.80 3.13
C LYS A 76 -8.64 10.99 4.28
N LEU A 77 -7.32 10.93 4.36
CA LEU A 77 -6.59 10.20 5.40
C LEU A 77 -5.64 11.15 6.10
N PHE A 78 -5.84 11.32 7.41
CA PHE A 78 -4.96 12.15 8.25
C PHE A 78 -4.71 13.53 7.67
N GLY A 79 -5.79 14.15 7.14
CA GLY A 79 -5.74 15.49 6.56
C GLY A 79 -5.31 15.55 5.09
N ARG A 80 -4.94 14.43 4.47
CA ARG A 80 -4.49 14.41 3.08
C ARG A 80 -5.48 13.68 2.18
N ASN A 81 -5.73 14.25 1.00
CA ASN A 81 -6.54 13.57 -0.02
C ASN A 81 -5.71 12.49 -0.69
N CYS A 82 -6.22 11.26 -0.65
CA CYS A 82 -5.57 10.07 -1.18
C CYS A 82 -6.49 9.39 -2.19
N TYR A 83 -5.97 8.41 -2.92
CA TYR A 83 -6.77 7.57 -3.80
C TYR A 83 -6.81 6.15 -3.27
N ALA A 84 -7.99 5.53 -3.28
CA ALA A 84 -8.21 4.13 -2.93
C ALA A 84 -8.59 3.38 -4.20
N ILE A 85 -7.75 2.45 -4.65
CA ILE A 85 -7.82 1.86 -5.98
C ILE A 85 -7.78 0.34 -5.89
N GLY A 86 -8.55 -0.34 -6.78
CA GLY A 86 -8.39 -1.77 -7.00
C GLY A 86 -7.39 -2.03 -8.11
N ALA A 87 -6.50 -2.99 -7.91
CA ALA A 87 -5.45 -3.35 -8.88
C ALA A 87 -5.87 -4.49 -9.83
N ASP A 88 -7.13 -4.89 -9.80
CA ASP A 88 -7.69 -5.91 -10.68
C ASP A 88 -7.93 -5.41 -12.10
N LYS A 89 -8.02 -4.09 -12.28
CA LYS A 89 -8.30 -3.46 -13.58
C LYS A 89 -7.33 -2.32 -13.87
N GLU A 90 -6.71 -2.37 -15.03
CA GLU A 90 -5.81 -1.31 -15.50
C GLU A 90 -6.50 0.05 -15.60
N SER A 91 -7.80 0.07 -15.94
CA SER A 91 -8.56 1.31 -16.09
C SER A 91 -8.63 2.16 -14.83
N GLN A 92 -8.48 1.53 -13.66
CA GLN A 92 -8.46 2.28 -12.39
C GLN A 92 -7.21 3.13 -12.24
N VAL A 93 -6.13 2.74 -12.91
CA VAL A 93 -4.82 3.36 -12.78
C VAL A 93 -4.61 4.47 -13.79
N THR A 94 -5.32 4.45 -14.92
CA THR A 94 -5.19 5.47 -15.96
C THR A 94 -5.55 6.87 -15.46
N LYS A 95 -6.40 6.94 -14.43
CA LYS A 95 -6.82 8.22 -13.83
C LYS A 95 -5.68 8.97 -13.15
N ILE A 96 -4.63 8.26 -12.74
CA ILE A 96 -3.46 8.84 -12.08
C ILE A 96 -2.23 8.80 -12.97
N GLN A 97 -2.41 8.42 -14.23
CA GLN A 97 -1.34 8.34 -15.21
C GLN A 97 -0.73 9.72 -15.43
N GLY A 98 0.60 9.80 -15.46
CA GLY A 98 1.32 11.03 -15.67
C GLY A 98 1.71 11.79 -14.41
N ALA A 99 1.26 11.38 -13.23
CA ALA A 99 1.54 12.07 -11.97
C ALA A 99 2.51 11.26 -11.10
N SER A 100 3.39 11.96 -10.39
CA SER A 100 4.29 11.34 -9.41
C SER A 100 3.51 10.82 -8.21
N VAL A 101 4.01 9.73 -7.63
CA VAL A 101 3.47 9.15 -6.41
C VAL A 101 4.46 9.39 -5.28
N ALA A 102 4.00 10.08 -4.24
CA ALA A 102 4.81 10.35 -3.06
C ALA A 102 4.83 9.15 -2.12
N TYR A 103 3.70 8.50 -1.95
CA TYR A 103 3.57 7.33 -1.10
C TYR A 103 2.51 6.39 -1.64
N CYS A 104 2.77 5.10 -1.56
CA CYS A 104 1.79 4.08 -1.88
C CYS A 104 1.79 2.99 -0.82
N TYR A 105 0.60 2.60 -0.37
CA TYR A 105 0.40 1.40 0.42
C TYR A 105 -0.27 0.34 -0.46
N GLY A 106 0.29 -0.86 -0.48
CA GLY A 106 -0.23 -1.96 -1.27
C GLY A 106 -0.60 -3.19 -0.44
N ASP A 107 -1.85 -3.62 -0.53
CA ASP A 107 -2.35 -4.81 0.16
C ASP A 107 -2.31 -6.00 -0.78
N GLU A 108 -1.73 -7.12 -0.34
CA GLU A 108 -1.62 -8.38 -1.09
C GLU A 108 -1.12 -8.17 -2.53
N VAL A 109 0.06 -7.60 -2.66
CA VAL A 109 0.62 -7.14 -3.95
C VAL A 109 0.71 -8.27 -4.97
N VAL A 110 0.94 -9.51 -4.54
CA VAL A 110 1.03 -10.67 -5.45
C VAL A 110 -0.27 -10.96 -6.21
N THR A 111 -1.41 -10.42 -5.75
CA THR A 111 -2.70 -10.61 -6.42
C THR A 111 -2.97 -9.57 -7.50
N TRP A 112 -2.12 -8.56 -7.63
CA TRP A 112 -2.35 -7.44 -8.53
C TRP A 112 -2.11 -7.80 -10.00
N ASN A 113 -2.75 -7.03 -10.88
CA ASN A 113 -2.38 -7.01 -12.29
C ASN A 113 -0.95 -6.43 -12.40
N LYS A 114 -0.07 -7.13 -13.10
CA LYS A 114 1.34 -6.72 -13.24
C LYS A 114 1.48 -5.32 -13.81
N LYS A 115 0.61 -4.93 -14.74
CA LYS A 115 0.67 -3.60 -15.38
C LYS A 115 0.44 -2.47 -14.37
N VAL A 116 -0.40 -2.71 -13.36
CA VAL A 116 -0.61 -1.75 -12.28
C VAL A 116 0.68 -1.57 -11.48
N PHE A 117 1.34 -2.66 -11.14
CA PHE A 117 2.60 -2.61 -10.41
C PHE A 117 3.71 -1.95 -11.23
N ASP A 118 3.81 -2.28 -12.52
CA ASP A 118 4.82 -1.67 -13.41
C ASP A 118 4.62 -0.17 -13.54
N MET A 119 3.38 0.27 -13.65
CA MET A 119 3.07 1.71 -13.68
C MET A 119 3.49 2.38 -12.37
N LEU A 120 3.14 1.77 -11.24
CA LEU A 120 3.50 2.30 -9.92
C LEU A 120 5.02 2.46 -9.79
N LYS A 121 5.80 1.46 -10.23
CA LYS A 121 7.27 1.55 -10.20
C LYS A 121 7.78 2.78 -10.93
N SER A 122 7.17 3.12 -12.06
CA SER A 122 7.59 4.27 -12.86
C SER A 122 7.19 5.60 -12.24
N ARG A 123 6.25 5.62 -11.30
CA ARG A 123 5.71 6.85 -10.69
C ARG A 123 6.26 7.17 -9.30
N LEU A 124 6.93 6.23 -8.67
CA LEU A 124 7.63 6.47 -7.39
C LEU A 124 8.97 7.14 -7.66
N ASP A 125 8.93 8.33 -8.24
CA ASP A 125 10.10 8.99 -8.85
C ASP A 125 10.64 10.19 -8.06
N LYS A 126 10.06 10.52 -6.92
CA LYS A 126 10.60 11.56 -6.06
C LYS A 126 11.65 10.98 -5.10
N PRO A 127 12.61 11.77 -4.62
CA PRO A 127 13.62 11.26 -3.67
C PRO A 127 13.00 10.67 -2.40
N TYR A 128 11.87 11.21 -1.98
CA TYR A 128 11.13 10.76 -0.79
C TYR A 128 10.06 9.72 -1.09
N SER A 129 9.85 9.36 -2.35
CA SER A 129 8.82 8.36 -2.71
C SER A 129 9.06 7.03 -2.02
N CYS A 130 8.01 6.46 -1.49
CA CYS A 130 8.09 5.27 -0.64
C CYS A 130 6.87 4.39 -0.86
N PHE A 131 7.08 3.08 -0.75
CA PHE A 131 6.05 2.06 -0.84
C PHE A 131 6.12 1.16 0.39
N ASP A 132 4.98 0.93 1.01
CA ASP A 132 4.80 -0.13 1.99
C ASP A 132 3.79 -1.13 1.44
N GLY A 133 4.07 -2.42 1.56
CA GLY A 133 3.15 -3.41 1.03
C GLY A 133 3.22 -4.74 1.74
N THR A 134 2.17 -5.53 1.56
CA THR A 134 2.08 -6.88 2.09
C THR A 134 1.98 -7.89 0.96
N CYS A 135 2.51 -9.06 1.19
CA CYS A 135 2.30 -10.19 0.29
C CYS A 135 2.31 -11.51 1.06
N ASN A 136 1.59 -12.48 0.52
CA ASN A 136 1.64 -13.86 1.00
C ASN A 136 2.58 -14.61 0.06
N PRO A 137 3.74 -15.12 0.54
CA PRO A 137 4.72 -15.77 -0.32
C PRO A 137 4.24 -17.11 -0.90
N ASP A 138 3.16 -17.67 -0.36
CA ASP A 138 2.58 -18.90 -0.88
C ASP A 138 1.81 -18.67 -2.19
N ASN A 139 1.48 -17.43 -2.52
CA ASN A 139 0.91 -17.11 -3.81
C ASN A 139 2.03 -17.12 -4.87
N LYS A 140 1.83 -17.96 -5.90
CA LYS A 140 2.83 -18.18 -6.93
C LYS A 140 2.81 -17.10 -8.01
N ASN A 141 3.07 -15.86 -7.62
CA ASN A 141 3.20 -14.77 -8.58
C ASN A 141 4.68 -14.52 -8.86
N HIS A 142 5.16 -15.04 -10.00
CA HIS A 142 6.58 -15.02 -10.33
C HIS A 142 7.14 -13.60 -10.57
N TRP A 143 6.34 -12.68 -11.10
CA TRP A 143 6.85 -11.35 -11.41
C TRP A 143 7.19 -10.55 -10.15
N PHE A 144 6.40 -10.71 -9.09
CA PHE A 144 6.68 -10.01 -7.84
C PHE A 144 7.89 -10.61 -7.11
N LEU A 145 8.01 -11.93 -7.13
CA LEU A 145 9.19 -12.60 -6.55
C LEU A 145 10.46 -12.18 -7.27
N LYS A 146 10.43 -12.09 -8.60
CA LYS A 146 11.57 -11.57 -9.37
C LYS A 146 11.91 -10.14 -8.98
N PHE A 147 10.90 -9.30 -8.77
CA PHE A 147 11.12 -7.94 -8.32
C PHE A 147 11.81 -7.92 -6.95
N LEU A 148 11.37 -8.74 -6.01
CA LEU A 148 11.96 -8.80 -4.67
C LEU A 148 13.45 -9.22 -4.71
N GLU A 149 13.87 -9.94 -5.73
CA GLU A 149 15.25 -10.42 -5.90
C GLU A 149 16.06 -9.55 -6.86
N SER A 150 15.51 -8.43 -7.33
CA SER A 150 16.08 -7.63 -8.42
C SER A 150 17.24 -6.72 -8.04
N GLY A 151 17.56 -6.60 -6.75
CA GLY A 151 18.57 -5.65 -6.28
C GLY A 151 18.09 -4.22 -6.11
N ALA A 152 16.78 -3.97 -6.28
CA ALA A 152 16.18 -2.67 -5.95
C ALA A 152 16.30 -2.39 -4.44
N ASP A 153 16.08 -1.14 -4.05
CA ASP A 153 16.12 -0.73 -2.63
C ASP A 153 14.88 -1.26 -1.89
N ILE A 154 14.96 -2.53 -1.43
CA ILE A 154 13.86 -3.24 -0.82
C ILE A 154 14.24 -3.71 0.58
N PHE A 155 13.41 -3.36 1.56
CA PHE A 155 13.47 -3.89 2.90
C PHE A 155 12.37 -4.95 3.03
N ARG A 156 12.77 -6.20 3.30
CA ARG A 156 11.85 -7.33 3.41
C ARG A 156 11.74 -7.78 4.87
N GLN A 157 10.52 -7.93 5.35
CA GLN A 157 10.23 -8.47 6.68
C GLN A 157 9.34 -9.69 6.53
N LYS A 158 9.75 -10.81 7.15
CA LYS A 158 8.97 -12.05 7.14
C LYS A 158 8.25 -12.21 8.47
N TYR A 159 6.96 -12.52 8.40
CA TYR A 159 6.09 -12.71 9.54
C TYR A 159 5.57 -14.14 9.58
N MET A 160 5.61 -14.75 10.77
CA MET A 160 5.04 -16.07 11.03
C MET A 160 3.70 -15.91 11.74
N ILE A 161 2.87 -16.94 11.74
CA ILE A 161 1.58 -16.89 12.46
C ILE A 161 1.78 -16.60 13.94
N GLU A 162 2.81 -17.17 14.54
CA GLU A 162 3.14 -16.96 15.96
C GLU A 162 3.58 -15.53 16.27
N ASP A 163 3.88 -14.72 15.26
CA ASP A 163 4.20 -13.31 15.44
C ASP A 163 2.95 -12.45 15.65
N ASN A 164 1.76 -13.01 15.44
CA ASN A 164 0.52 -12.27 15.58
C ASN A 164 0.13 -12.19 17.07
N PRO A 165 0.11 -10.98 17.68
CA PRO A 165 -0.18 -10.82 19.10
C PRO A 165 -1.65 -11.15 19.45
N PHE A 166 -2.51 -11.36 18.48
CA PHE A 166 -3.94 -11.62 18.66
C PHE A 166 -4.34 -13.08 18.44
N LEU A 167 -3.38 -13.95 18.23
CA LEU A 167 -3.63 -15.40 18.10
C LEU A 167 -3.17 -16.15 19.35
#